data_d7b7bf743f7a4d7b9eb34b19e3143d35
#
_entry.id   d7b7bf743f7a4d7b9eb34b19e3143d35
#
_cell.length_a   1.000
_cell.length_b   1.000
_cell.length_c   1.000
_cell.angle_alpha   90.00
_cell.angle_beta   90.00
_cell.angle_gamma   90.00
#
_symmetry.space_group_name_H-M   'P 1'
#
loop_
_entity.id
_entity.type
_entity.pdbx_description
1 polymer ?
#
loop_
_entity_poly.entity_id
_entity_poly.type
_entity_poly.pdbx_seq_one_letter_code
_entity_poly.pdbx_strand_id
1 'polypeptide(L)'
;GVIGAGGRALSLNRSFAENANAEIVTIADLDPRRLPRAVEEVYRRQGSKPKTTGDFRHLIDDNSLDAIVVGTPDHWHAIPSIMAMIAGKDVYVEKPDSHNIVEGMRMVAAMKKHKRICQMGSQHRSTTRMQTALAYIKTGALGRCLVAKAWESSRQGAIGFPKDSQVPAGVNYDMWCGAAPKRPFNVNRFHGR
;
A
#
# COMPACT_ATOMS: atom_id res chain seq x y z
N GLY A 1 -5.47 -5.96 -9.23
CA GLY A 1 -4.80 -4.72 -9.60
C GLY A 1 -3.95 -4.16 -8.48
N VAL A 2 -2.88 -3.45 -8.80
CA VAL A 2 -1.99 -2.85 -7.79
C VAL A 2 -1.88 -1.36 -8.01
N ILE A 3 -2.12 -0.56 -6.95
CA ILE A 3 -1.96 0.89 -6.95
C ILE A 3 -0.69 1.24 -6.17
N GLY A 4 0.30 1.78 -6.88
CA GLY A 4 1.64 2.09 -6.41
C GLY A 4 2.70 1.12 -6.94
N ALA A 5 3.86 1.67 -7.32
CA ALA A 5 5.06 0.94 -7.77
C ALA A 5 6.31 1.34 -6.97
N GLY A 6 6.11 2.00 -5.83
CA GLY A 6 7.18 2.40 -4.91
C GLY A 6 7.73 1.24 -4.07
N GLY A 7 8.66 1.54 -3.16
CA GLY A 7 9.40 0.52 -2.39
C GLY A 7 8.51 -0.53 -1.72
N ARG A 8 7.46 -0.11 -0.99
CA ARG A 8 6.57 -1.06 -0.32
C ARG A 8 5.65 -1.77 -1.30
N ALA A 9 5.05 -1.06 -2.25
CA ALA A 9 4.23 -1.67 -3.29
C ALA A 9 5.03 -2.71 -4.09
N LEU A 10 6.31 -2.44 -4.38
CA LEU A 10 7.19 -3.40 -5.06
C LEU A 10 7.38 -4.70 -4.24
N SER A 11 7.49 -4.58 -2.91
CA SER A 11 7.54 -5.76 -2.02
C SER A 11 6.23 -6.55 -2.05
N LEU A 12 5.08 -5.87 -2.07
CA LEU A 12 3.77 -6.51 -2.21
C LEU A 12 3.62 -7.19 -3.57
N ASN A 13 4.04 -6.53 -4.65
CA ASN A 13 4.04 -7.10 -5.99
C ASN A 13 4.78 -8.44 -6.03
N ARG A 14 5.93 -8.54 -5.37
CA ARG A 14 6.69 -9.81 -5.25
C ARG A 14 5.85 -10.88 -4.57
N SER A 15 5.32 -10.57 -3.39
CA SER A 15 4.57 -11.55 -2.59
C SER A 15 3.31 -12.03 -3.28
N PHE A 16 2.57 -11.15 -3.96
CA PHE A 16 1.37 -11.54 -4.69
C PHE A 16 1.70 -12.32 -5.98
N ALA A 17 2.73 -11.90 -6.73
CA ALA A 17 3.15 -12.57 -7.96
C ALA A 17 3.78 -13.97 -7.73
N GLU A 18 4.26 -14.25 -6.52
CA GLU A 18 4.75 -15.57 -6.11
C GLU A 18 3.63 -16.51 -5.65
N ASN A 19 2.42 -15.99 -5.44
CA ASN A 19 1.29 -16.78 -4.96
C ASN A 19 0.54 -17.42 -6.15
N ALA A 20 0.47 -18.74 -6.17
CA ALA A 20 -0.20 -19.49 -7.25
C ALA A 20 -1.70 -19.18 -7.43
N ASN A 21 -2.34 -18.57 -6.43
CA ASN A 21 -3.76 -18.21 -6.48
C ASN A 21 -3.98 -16.72 -6.82
N ALA A 22 -2.93 -15.99 -7.22
CA ALA A 22 -3.02 -14.57 -7.52
C ALA A 22 -2.26 -14.23 -8.80
N GLU A 23 -2.85 -13.37 -9.62
CA GLU A 23 -2.20 -12.79 -10.80
C GLU A 23 -2.31 -11.26 -10.73
N ILE A 24 -1.19 -10.57 -10.92
CA ILE A 24 -1.17 -9.12 -11.05
C ILE A 24 -1.39 -8.77 -12.52
N VAL A 25 -2.59 -8.28 -12.83
CA VAL A 25 -3.02 -7.95 -14.20
C VAL A 25 -2.62 -6.52 -14.60
N THR A 26 -2.75 -5.56 -13.65
CA THR A 26 -2.49 -4.14 -13.94
C THR A 26 -1.83 -3.46 -12.74
N ILE A 27 -0.84 -2.60 -13.02
CA ILE A 27 -0.15 -1.75 -12.03
C ILE A 27 -0.37 -0.28 -12.39
N ALA A 28 -0.79 0.52 -11.43
CA ALA A 28 -0.94 1.97 -11.55
C ALA A 28 0.11 2.71 -10.71
N ASP A 29 0.77 3.71 -11.29
CA ASP A 29 1.61 4.66 -10.54
C ASP A 29 1.63 6.01 -11.26
N LEU A 30 1.60 7.09 -10.49
CA LEU A 30 1.65 8.47 -10.99
C LEU A 30 3.04 8.89 -11.48
N ASP A 31 4.06 8.10 -11.14
CA ASP A 31 5.42 8.27 -11.60
C ASP A 31 5.78 7.17 -12.60
N PRO A 32 5.71 7.45 -13.90
CA PRO A 32 5.94 6.43 -14.94
C PRO A 32 7.34 5.81 -14.88
N ARG A 33 8.30 6.48 -14.25
CA ARG A 33 9.69 5.99 -14.12
C ARG A 33 9.79 4.77 -13.22
N ARG A 34 8.78 4.50 -12.37
CA ARG A 34 8.73 3.35 -11.45
C ARG A 34 8.11 2.10 -12.07
N LEU A 35 7.25 2.28 -13.06
CA LEU A 35 6.50 1.19 -13.68
C LEU A 35 7.38 0.10 -14.33
N PRO A 36 8.45 0.43 -15.09
CA PRO A 36 9.26 -0.61 -15.73
C PRO A 36 9.84 -1.61 -14.74
N ARG A 37 10.35 -1.13 -13.60
CA ARG A 37 10.88 -2.00 -12.54
C ARG A 37 9.79 -2.88 -11.93
N ALA A 38 8.61 -2.33 -11.67
CA ALA A 38 7.50 -3.08 -11.09
C ALA A 38 6.99 -4.17 -12.04
N VAL A 39 6.87 -3.87 -13.33
CA VAL A 39 6.50 -4.84 -14.38
C VAL A 39 7.51 -5.98 -14.45
N GLU A 40 8.79 -5.68 -14.48
CA GLU A 40 9.84 -6.69 -14.55
C GLU A 40 9.86 -7.60 -13.31
N GLU A 41 9.68 -7.03 -12.13
CA GLU A 41 9.61 -7.80 -10.88
C GLU A 41 8.42 -8.77 -10.86
N VAL A 42 7.29 -8.36 -11.38
CA VAL A 42 6.10 -9.21 -11.49
C VAL A 42 6.30 -10.27 -12.56
N TYR A 43 6.75 -9.87 -13.75
CA TYR A 43 6.97 -10.79 -14.87
C TYR A 43 7.89 -11.95 -14.52
N ARG A 44 9.00 -11.68 -13.82
CA ARG A 44 9.94 -12.72 -13.38
C ARG A 44 9.33 -13.80 -12.49
N ARG A 45 8.23 -13.49 -11.80
CA ARG A 45 7.60 -14.37 -10.81
C ARG A 45 6.38 -15.10 -11.35
N GLN A 46 5.51 -14.38 -12.02
CA GLN A 46 4.25 -14.95 -12.53
C GLN A 46 4.32 -15.38 -14.00
N GLY A 47 5.36 -14.98 -14.77
CA GLY A 47 5.53 -15.34 -16.17
C GLY A 47 4.71 -14.52 -17.17
N SER A 48 3.75 -13.70 -16.71
CA SER A 48 2.96 -12.76 -17.52
C SER A 48 3.29 -11.32 -17.17
N LYS A 49 3.26 -10.42 -18.17
CA LYS A 49 3.52 -9.00 -17.95
C LYS A 49 2.23 -8.26 -17.60
N PRO A 50 2.16 -7.57 -16.46
CA PRO A 50 1.02 -6.73 -16.14
C PRO A 50 0.94 -5.51 -17.08
N LYS A 51 -0.27 -5.03 -17.33
CA LYS A 51 -0.53 -3.73 -17.95
C LYS A 51 -0.11 -2.61 -16.99
N THR A 52 0.08 -1.40 -17.52
CA THR A 52 0.41 -0.23 -16.71
C THR A 52 -0.48 0.95 -17.03
N THR A 53 -0.74 1.78 -16.02
CA THR A 53 -1.48 3.04 -16.18
C THR A 53 -0.97 4.11 -15.22
N GLY A 54 -1.16 5.38 -15.58
CA GLY A 54 -0.91 6.53 -14.69
C GLY A 54 -2.11 6.92 -13.83
N ASP A 55 -3.26 6.25 -13.99
CA ASP A 55 -4.49 6.56 -13.28
C ASP A 55 -5.09 5.30 -12.65
N PHE A 56 -5.14 5.27 -11.32
CA PHE A 56 -5.67 4.12 -10.58
C PHE A 56 -7.17 3.87 -10.83
N ARG A 57 -7.92 4.88 -11.28
CA ARG A 57 -9.35 4.73 -11.55
C ARG A 57 -9.63 3.71 -12.66
N HIS A 58 -8.70 3.55 -13.60
CA HIS A 58 -8.79 2.49 -14.59
C HIS A 58 -8.82 1.07 -13.97
N LEU A 59 -8.15 0.88 -12.81
CA LEU A 59 -8.22 -0.39 -12.10
C LEU A 59 -9.56 -0.56 -11.37
N ILE A 60 -10.11 0.54 -10.88
CA ILE A 60 -11.42 0.52 -10.22
C ILE A 60 -12.52 0.14 -11.21
N ASP A 61 -12.45 0.69 -12.42
CA ASP A 61 -13.45 0.50 -13.50
C ASP A 61 -13.28 -0.85 -14.24
N ASP A 62 -12.14 -1.53 -14.09
CA ASP A 62 -11.87 -2.81 -14.77
C ASP A 62 -12.58 -3.97 -14.05
N ASN A 63 -13.68 -4.44 -14.63
CA ASN A 63 -14.49 -5.53 -14.11
C ASN A 63 -13.78 -6.90 -14.10
N SER A 64 -12.65 -7.05 -14.77
CA SER A 64 -11.84 -8.27 -14.75
C SER A 64 -10.99 -8.42 -13.50
N LEU A 65 -10.89 -7.38 -12.67
CA LEU A 65 -10.11 -7.39 -11.44
C LEU A 65 -10.99 -7.73 -10.23
N ASP A 66 -10.64 -8.79 -9.50
CA ASP A 66 -11.34 -9.23 -8.28
C ASP A 66 -10.92 -8.42 -7.05
N ALA A 67 -9.67 -7.98 -7.01
CA ALA A 67 -9.08 -7.32 -5.85
C ALA A 67 -8.10 -6.20 -6.22
N ILE A 68 -7.96 -5.25 -5.29
CA ILE A 68 -7.02 -4.12 -5.40
C ILE A 68 -6.04 -4.14 -4.22
N VAL A 69 -4.75 -4.07 -4.54
CA VAL A 69 -3.67 -3.85 -3.58
C VAL A 69 -3.32 -2.37 -3.58
N VAL A 70 -3.41 -1.72 -2.42
CA VAL A 70 -3.09 -0.30 -2.24
C VAL A 70 -1.78 -0.16 -1.48
N GLY A 71 -0.72 0.23 -2.19
CA GLY A 71 0.62 0.45 -1.65
C GLY A 71 1.14 1.87 -1.92
N THR A 72 0.24 2.84 -1.91
CA THR A 72 0.48 4.28 -2.09
C THR A 72 1.06 4.92 -0.82
N PRO A 73 1.38 6.22 -0.81
CA PRO A 73 1.53 6.98 0.43
C PRO A 73 0.24 7.04 1.24
N ASP A 74 0.38 7.22 2.56
CA ASP A 74 -0.69 7.09 3.55
C ASP A 74 -1.97 7.89 3.23
N HIS A 75 -1.82 9.11 2.70
CA HIS A 75 -2.94 9.99 2.35
C HIS A 75 -3.77 9.50 1.14
N TRP A 76 -3.28 8.46 0.46
CA TRP A 76 -3.97 7.80 -0.64
C TRP A 76 -4.37 6.35 -0.32
N HIS A 77 -4.43 5.94 0.97
CA HIS A 77 -4.87 4.60 1.33
C HIS A 77 -6.39 4.47 1.31
N ALA A 78 -7.11 5.41 1.93
CA ALA A 78 -8.55 5.28 2.13
C ALA A 78 -9.37 5.45 0.86
N ILE A 79 -9.10 6.48 0.06
CA ILE A 79 -9.92 6.81 -1.12
C ILE A 79 -9.97 5.65 -2.13
N PRO A 80 -8.86 5.13 -2.66
CA PRO A 80 -8.91 4.03 -3.61
C PRO A 80 -9.44 2.73 -3.00
N SER A 81 -9.21 2.49 -1.69
CA SER A 81 -9.77 1.34 -0.99
C SER A 81 -11.30 1.40 -0.94
N ILE A 82 -11.86 2.54 -0.59
CA ILE A 82 -13.32 2.74 -0.56
C ILE A 82 -13.91 2.60 -1.98
N MET A 83 -13.28 3.24 -2.98
CA MET A 83 -13.73 3.15 -4.38
C MET A 83 -13.70 1.70 -4.88
N ALA A 84 -12.66 0.94 -4.58
CA ALA A 84 -12.55 -0.47 -4.95
C ALA A 84 -13.68 -1.30 -4.32
N MET A 85 -13.97 -1.12 -3.03
CA MET A 85 -15.06 -1.82 -2.36
C MET A 85 -16.44 -1.44 -2.93
N ILE A 86 -16.67 -0.18 -3.27
CA ILE A 86 -17.88 0.27 -3.97
C ILE A 86 -18.03 -0.40 -5.33
N ALA A 87 -16.91 -0.56 -6.06
CA ALA A 87 -16.87 -1.26 -7.35
C ALA A 87 -16.91 -2.80 -7.23
N GLY A 88 -17.15 -3.33 -6.02
CA GLY A 88 -17.30 -4.77 -5.80
C GLY A 88 -15.99 -5.56 -5.69
N LYS A 89 -14.85 -4.89 -5.48
CA LYS A 89 -13.53 -5.52 -5.37
C LYS A 89 -13.09 -5.64 -3.92
N ASP A 90 -12.38 -6.72 -3.60
CA ASP A 90 -11.72 -6.86 -2.32
C ASP A 90 -10.43 -6.01 -2.25
N VAL A 91 -9.97 -5.70 -1.05
CA VAL A 91 -8.86 -4.76 -0.86
C VAL A 91 -7.80 -5.31 0.08
N TYR A 92 -6.56 -5.20 -0.32
CA TYR A 92 -5.42 -5.22 0.58
C TYR A 92 -4.79 -3.84 0.61
N VAL A 93 -4.78 -3.17 1.77
CA VAL A 93 -4.21 -1.83 1.94
C VAL A 93 -3.03 -1.86 2.89
N GLU A 94 -1.95 -1.15 2.56
CA GLU A 94 -0.79 -1.04 3.44
C GLU A 94 -1.11 -0.26 4.73
N LYS A 95 -0.26 -0.49 5.73
CA LYS A 95 -0.31 0.25 6.99
C LYS A 95 0.32 1.66 6.80
N PRO A 96 -0.20 2.66 7.51
CA PRO A 96 -1.49 2.69 8.21
C PRO A 96 -2.63 2.62 7.20
N ASP A 97 -3.74 1.98 7.53
CA ASP A 97 -4.87 1.79 6.61
C ASP A 97 -5.51 3.11 6.15
N SER A 98 -5.33 4.17 6.93
CA SER A 98 -5.90 5.49 6.68
C SER A 98 -5.01 6.60 7.25
N HIS A 99 -5.19 7.82 6.76
CA HIS A 99 -4.45 8.99 7.22
C HIS A 99 -5.06 9.60 8.51
N ASN A 100 -6.33 9.35 8.78
CA ASN A 100 -7.04 9.83 9.95
C ASN A 100 -8.19 8.88 10.35
N ILE A 101 -8.71 9.06 11.58
CA ILE A 101 -9.75 8.19 12.14
C ILE A 101 -11.02 8.17 11.29
N VAL A 102 -11.44 9.30 10.75
CA VAL A 102 -12.69 9.40 9.95
C VAL A 102 -12.57 8.58 8.67
N GLU A 103 -11.43 8.61 8.01
CA GLU A 103 -11.15 7.75 6.85
C GLU A 103 -11.26 6.27 7.19
N GLY A 104 -10.63 5.83 8.27
CA GLY A 104 -10.71 4.44 8.75
C GLY A 104 -12.16 4.01 9.04
N MET A 105 -12.94 4.87 9.71
CA MET A 105 -14.37 4.61 9.95
C MET A 105 -15.16 4.47 8.65
N ARG A 106 -14.89 5.30 7.65
CA ARG A 106 -15.53 5.22 6.32
C ARG A 106 -15.13 3.96 5.57
N MET A 107 -13.88 3.51 5.68
CA MET A 107 -13.43 2.24 5.09
C MET A 107 -14.19 1.06 5.70
N VAL A 108 -14.33 1.01 7.04
CA VAL A 108 -15.11 -0.03 7.73
C VAL A 108 -16.59 0.02 7.30
N ALA A 109 -17.17 1.21 7.18
CA ALA A 109 -18.54 1.37 6.71
C ALA A 109 -18.71 0.86 5.26
N ALA A 110 -17.79 1.20 4.36
CA ALA A 110 -17.80 0.74 2.98
C ALA A 110 -17.66 -0.79 2.89
N MET A 111 -16.71 -1.36 3.62
CA MET A 111 -16.50 -2.81 3.71
C MET A 111 -17.80 -3.54 4.11
N LYS A 112 -18.47 -3.09 5.17
CA LYS A 112 -19.72 -3.68 5.65
C LYS A 112 -20.85 -3.51 4.64
N LYS A 113 -21.03 -2.29 4.09
CA LYS A 113 -22.11 -1.96 3.16
C LYS A 113 -22.00 -2.76 1.87
N HIS A 114 -20.80 -2.90 1.32
CA HIS A 114 -20.58 -3.56 0.03
C HIS A 114 -20.18 -5.03 0.18
N LYS A 115 -20.12 -5.54 1.43
CA LYS A 115 -19.78 -6.94 1.75
C LYS A 115 -18.47 -7.37 1.09
N ARG A 116 -17.44 -6.52 1.19
CA ARG A 116 -16.10 -6.79 0.64
C ARG A 116 -15.12 -7.10 1.77
N ILE A 117 -14.05 -7.80 1.43
CA ILE A 117 -12.92 -8.02 2.33
C ILE A 117 -11.99 -6.81 2.23
N CYS A 118 -11.58 -6.26 3.38
CA CYS A 118 -10.56 -5.24 3.44
C CYS A 118 -9.51 -5.66 4.48
N GLN A 119 -8.33 -6.05 4.01
CA GLN A 119 -7.23 -6.51 4.83
C GLN A 119 -6.15 -5.42 4.93
N MET A 120 -5.85 -4.97 6.15
CA MET A 120 -4.68 -4.11 6.39
C MET A 120 -3.39 -4.92 6.44
N GLY A 121 -2.35 -4.42 5.78
CA GLY A 121 -1.02 -5.00 5.74
C GLY A 121 -0.24 -4.82 7.03
N SER A 122 -0.37 -5.76 7.95
CA SER A 122 0.41 -5.82 9.20
C SER A 122 1.33 -7.04 9.20
N GLN A 123 2.27 -7.06 8.29
CA GLN A 123 3.11 -8.19 7.91
C GLN A 123 3.87 -8.85 9.06
N HIS A 124 4.32 -8.08 10.05
CA HIS A 124 5.03 -8.64 11.20
C HIS A 124 4.18 -9.62 12.02
N ARG A 125 2.85 -9.46 12.03
CA ARG A 125 1.94 -10.37 12.74
C ARG A 125 1.96 -11.79 12.18
N SER A 126 2.29 -11.95 10.91
CA SER A 126 2.30 -13.23 10.19
C SER A 126 3.68 -13.88 10.11
N THR A 127 4.73 -13.26 10.64
CA THR A 127 6.07 -13.84 10.60
C THR A 127 6.18 -15.02 11.56
N THR A 128 6.88 -16.08 11.15
CA THR A 128 7.10 -17.28 11.97
C THR A 128 7.64 -16.93 13.36
N ARG A 129 8.58 -16.00 13.43
CA ARG A 129 9.13 -15.51 14.72
C ARG A 129 8.06 -14.99 15.67
N MET A 130 7.12 -14.16 15.16
CA MET A 130 6.05 -13.61 15.98
C MET A 130 5.03 -14.67 16.36
N GLN A 131 4.69 -15.57 15.44
CA GLN A 131 3.78 -16.68 15.71
C GLN A 131 4.36 -17.63 16.78
N THR A 132 5.66 -17.96 16.70
CA THR A 132 6.35 -18.78 17.69
C THR A 132 6.36 -18.10 19.08
N ALA A 133 6.68 -16.80 19.11
CA ALA A 133 6.68 -16.04 20.38
C ALA A 133 5.26 -16.00 21.02
N LEU A 134 4.23 -15.76 20.21
CA LEU A 134 2.85 -15.76 20.67
C LEU A 134 2.41 -17.15 21.16
N ALA A 135 2.79 -18.21 20.47
CA ALA A 135 2.51 -19.59 20.89
C ALA A 135 3.16 -19.86 22.26
N TYR A 136 4.42 -19.49 22.43
CA TYR A 136 5.13 -19.65 23.69
C TYR A 136 4.45 -18.87 24.86
N ILE A 137 4.06 -17.62 24.63
CA ILE A 137 3.33 -16.84 25.64
C ILE A 137 2.02 -17.53 26.03
N LYS A 138 1.29 -18.08 25.05
CA LYS A 138 0.01 -18.77 25.29
C LYS A 138 0.14 -20.07 26.09
N THR A 139 1.32 -20.68 26.17
CA THR A 139 1.55 -21.85 27.03
C THR A 139 1.48 -21.51 28.52
N GLY A 140 1.53 -20.24 28.87
CA GLY A 140 1.62 -19.79 30.25
C GLY A 140 3.02 -19.91 30.87
N ALA A 141 4.04 -20.32 30.11
CA ALA A 141 5.42 -20.51 30.59
C ALA A 141 6.06 -19.24 31.18
N LEU A 142 5.59 -18.05 30.74
CA LEU A 142 6.01 -16.76 31.28
C LEU A 142 5.21 -16.33 32.52
N GLY A 143 4.23 -17.14 32.93
CA GLY A 143 3.28 -16.72 33.97
C GLY A 143 2.38 -15.56 33.49
N ARG A 144 1.91 -14.76 34.45
CA ARG A 144 1.04 -13.60 34.13
C ARG A 144 1.85 -12.45 33.54
N CYS A 145 1.56 -12.05 32.32
CA CYS A 145 2.13 -10.83 31.73
C CYS A 145 1.57 -9.59 32.42
N LEU A 146 2.41 -8.88 33.16
CA LEU A 146 2.02 -7.68 33.93
C LEU A 146 2.24 -6.40 33.14
N VAL A 147 3.26 -6.38 32.24
CA VAL A 147 3.64 -5.19 31.49
C VAL A 147 4.05 -5.62 30.07
N ALA A 148 3.59 -4.88 29.09
CA ALA A 148 4.09 -4.94 27.71
C ALA A 148 4.63 -3.56 27.31
N LYS A 149 5.84 -3.49 26.74
CA LYS A 149 6.44 -2.25 26.26
C LYS A 149 6.72 -2.36 24.75
N ALA A 150 6.39 -1.31 24.01
CA ALA A 150 6.78 -1.14 22.63
C ALA A 150 7.48 0.22 22.48
N TRP A 151 8.54 0.27 21.68
CA TRP A 151 9.28 1.50 21.43
C TRP A 151 9.87 1.50 20.02
N GLU A 152 10.05 2.69 19.48
CA GLU A 152 10.79 2.92 18.25
C GLU A 152 12.24 3.30 18.63
N SER A 153 13.20 2.58 18.11
CA SER A 153 14.63 2.80 18.39
C SER A 153 15.44 3.19 17.16
N SER A 154 14.82 3.21 15.99
CA SER A 154 15.54 3.59 14.78
C SER A 154 15.82 5.09 14.73
N ARG A 155 17.09 5.44 14.48
CA ARG A 155 17.50 6.81 14.26
C ARG A 155 17.33 7.16 12.80
N GLN A 156 16.46 8.10 12.49
CA GLN A 156 16.35 8.65 11.15
C GLN A 156 17.45 9.70 10.93
N GLY A 157 18.17 9.60 9.84
CA GLY A 157 19.12 10.64 9.41
C GLY A 157 18.41 11.91 8.96
N ALA A 158 19.13 13.03 8.99
CA ALA A 158 18.61 14.28 8.43
C ALA A 158 18.44 14.15 6.91
N ILE A 159 17.31 14.60 6.39
CA ILE A 159 17.00 14.60 4.94
C ILE A 159 17.41 15.91 4.25
N GLY A 160 17.95 16.87 5.01
CA GLY A 160 18.33 18.19 4.52
C GLY A 160 17.14 19.11 4.19
N PHE A 161 17.48 20.25 3.59
CA PHE A 161 16.51 21.30 3.23
C PHE A 161 16.63 21.64 1.73
N PRO A 162 16.30 20.72 0.81
CA PRO A 162 16.34 21.02 -0.61
C PRO A 162 15.35 22.14 -0.96
N LYS A 163 15.72 22.99 -1.91
CA LYS A 163 14.80 24.00 -2.44
C LYS A 163 13.66 23.32 -3.21
N ASP A 164 12.54 24.02 -3.28
CA ASP A 164 11.45 23.63 -4.18
C ASP A 164 11.95 23.68 -5.62
N SER A 165 11.44 22.76 -6.45
CA SER A 165 11.89 22.58 -7.83
C SER A 165 10.72 22.25 -8.75
N GLN A 166 11.00 22.09 -10.04
CA GLN A 166 10.00 21.65 -10.99
C GLN A 166 9.63 20.18 -10.76
N VAL A 167 8.37 19.85 -11.06
CA VAL A 167 7.89 18.46 -11.06
C VAL A 167 8.66 17.65 -12.09
N PRO A 168 9.15 16.46 -11.76
CA PRO A 168 9.80 15.60 -12.74
C PRO A 168 8.89 15.28 -13.93
N ALA A 169 9.46 15.19 -15.13
CA ALA A 169 8.72 14.93 -16.34
C ALA A 169 7.85 13.67 -16.26
N GLY A 170 6.61 13.78 -16.71
CA GLY A 170 5.64 12.70 -16.73
C GLY A 170 4.94 12.39 -15.41
N VAL A 171 5.35 13.00 -14.29
CA VAL A 171 4.72 12.80 -12.97
C VAL A 171 3.46 13.63 -12.84
N ASN A 172 2.33 13.00 -12.49
CA ASN A 172 1.11 13.71 -12.12
C ASN A 172 1.16 14.12 -10.64
N TYR A 173 1.83 15.24 -10.36
CA TYR A 173 2.01 15.72 -8.99
C TYR A 173 0.73 16.26 -8.37
N ASP A 174 -0.20 16.80 -9.16
CA ASP A 174 -1.50 17.26 -8.67
C ASP A 174 -2.30 16.09 -8.09
N MET A 175 -2.38 15.00 -8.83
CA MET A 175 -3.02 13.78 -8.35
C MET A 175 -2.24 13.13 -7.19
N TRP A 176 -0.89 13.25 -7.19
CA TRP A 176 -0.10 12.76 -6.06
C TRP A 176 -0.43 13.50 -4.76
N CYS A 177 -0.61 14.81 -4.81
CA CYS A 177 -1.05 15.60 -3.65
C CYS A 177 -2.45 15.19 -3.18
N GLY A 178 -3.35 14.91 -4.10
CA GLY A 178 -4.72 14.48 -3.79
C GLY A 178 -5.49 15.51 -2.96
N ALA A 179 -6.01 15.08 -1.82
CA ALA A 179 -6.75 15.93 -0.88
C ALA A 179 -5.85 16.84 -0.02
N ALA A 180 -4.53 16.69 -0.09
CA ALA A 180 -3.61 17.55 0.66
C ALA A 180 -3.55 18.96 0.04
N PRO A 181 -3.26 20.00 0.82
CA PRO A 181 -3.07 21.34 0.30
C PRO A 181 -1.97 21.37 -0.77
N LYS A 182 -2.24 22.05 -1.89
CA LYS A 182 -1.25 22.22 -2.96
C LYS A 182 -0.02 22.98 -2.45
N ARG A 183 1.15 22.42 -2.71
CA ARG A 183 2.45 23.00 -2.37
C ARG A 183 3.38 22.84 -3.59
N PRO A 184 4.37 23.71 -3.76
CA PRO A 184 5.42 23.54 -4.75
C PRO A 184 6.07 22.14 -4.58
N PHE A 185 6.53 21.58 -5.69
CA PHE A 185 7.22 20.29 -5.63
C PHE A 185 8.51 20.39 -4.83
N ASN A 186 8.71 19.41 -3.95
CA ASN A 186 9.94 19.27 -3.19
C ASN A 186 10.26 17.77 -3.04
N VAL A 187 11.50 17.41 -3.33
CA VAL A 187 11.95 16.00 -3.33
C VAL A 187 11.79 15.32 -1.96
N ASN A 188 11.86 16.08 -0.87
CA ASN A 188 11.68 15.53 0.48
C ASN A 188 10.22 15.19 0.81
N ARG A 189 9.26 15.76 0.08
CA ARG A 189 7.84 15.42 0.19
C ARG A 189 7.42 14.31 -0.74
N PHE A 190 8.15 14.16 -1.84
CA PHE A 190 7.79 13.22 -2.90
C PHE A 190 8.58 11.93 -2.74
N HIS A 191 7.86 10.82 -2.55
CA HIS A 191 8.38 9.46 -2.41
C HIS A 191 9.16 9.14 -1.13
N GLY A 192 9.30 10.03 -0.20
CA GLY A 192 10.05 9.81 1.03
C GLY A 192 11.51 9.34 0.79
N ARG A 193 12.41 9.61 1.69
CA ARG A 193 13.77 9.03 1.71
C ARG A 193 13.92 8.05 2.86
#